data_7272ffb8064dc4c2834c3072afefe900
#
_entry.id   7272ffb8064dc4c2834c3072afefe900
#
_cell.length_a   1.000
_cell.length_b   1.000
_cell.length_c   1.000
_cell.angle_alpha   90.00
_cell.angle_beta   90.00
_cell.angle_gamma   90.00
#
_symmetry.space_group_name_H-M   'P 1'
#
loop_
_entity.id
_entity.type
_entity.pdbx_description
1 polymer ?
#
loop_
_entity_poly.entity_id
_entity_poly.type
_entity_poly.pdbx_seq_one_letter_code
_entity_poly.pdbx_strand_id
1 'polypeptide(L)'
;MKKEKLVPVADTSQLVSGVAERYASSLFDLAQEAGSAAAVGADLDRFQALIDESDDLKRLIASPVFSAEDQTKAIAAVAAKAGITGLVANFLKVVASNRRLFAVPGMIKAYRVIAARARGEITADVTSAHALTAAQETELKAALKGVTGKDVAIAVIVDPSILGGLIVKVGSRQIDTSLRTKLSTLKLALKEVG
;
A
#
# COMPACT_ATOMS: atom_id res chain seq x y z
N MET A 1 13.34 22.61 37.81
CA MET A 1 13.11 21.40 36.98
C MET A 1 12.57 21.85 35.62
N LYS A 2 13.44 21.86 34.59
CA LYS A 2 13.07 22.24 33.21
C LYS A 2 12.35 21.07 32.58
N LYS A 3 11.10 21.26 32.14
CA LYS A 3 10.38 20.32 31.29
C LYS A 3 11.00 20.35 29.90
N GLU A 4 11.71 19.29 29.54
CA GLU A 4 12.20 19.04 28.23
C GLU A 4 11.00 18.82 27.30
N LYS A 5 10.80 19.72 26.33
CA LYS A 5 9.83 19.56 25.26
C LYS A 5 10.34 18.45 24.36
N LEU A 6 9.71 17.26 24.41
CA LEU A 6 9.85 16.27 23.36
C LEU A 6 9.38 16.90 22.04
N VAL A 7 10.34 17.09 21.14
CA VAL A 7 10.07 17.42 19.74
C VAL A 7 9.42 16.18 19.12
N PRO A 8 8.25 16.25 18.48
CA PRO A 8 7.69 15.08 17.82
C PRO A 8 8.65 14.64 16.72
N VAL A 9 9.12 13.41 16.82
CA VAL A 9 9.87 12.74 15.75
C VAL A 9 8.94 12.74 14.53
N ALA A 10 9.31 13.50 13.50
CA ALA A 10 8.58 13.51 12.24
C ALA A 10 8.41 12.07 11.77
N ASP A 11 7.17 11.68 11.55
CA ASP A 11 6.77 10.31 11.24
C ASP A 11 7.48 9.88 9.96
N THR A 12 8.55 9.08 10.11
CA THR A 12 9.40 8.61 9.01
C THR A 12 8.56 7.87 7.95
N SER A 13 7.40 7.35 8.35
CA SER A 13 6.44 6.68 7.46
C SER A 13 5.82 7.65 6.45
N GLN A 14 5.56 8.91 6.80
CA GLN A 14 5.01 9.91 5.88
C GLN A 14 6.03 10.39 4.85
N LEU A 15 7.32 10.52 5.25
CA LEU A 15 8.39 10.88 4.32
C LEU A 15 8.66 9.78 3.29
N VAL A 16 8.64 8.52 3.73
CA VAL A 16 8.76 7.35 2.83
C VAL A 16 7.57 7.28 1.87
N SER A 17 6.36 7.59 2.34
CA SER A 17 5.15 7.65 1.51
C SER A 17 5.27 8.68 0.39
N GLY A 18 5.72 9.90 0.66
CA GLY A 18 5.85 10.96 -0.34
C GLY A 18 6.91 10.68 -1.42
N VAL A 19 8.01 10.01 -1.06
CA VAL A 19 9.03 9.55 -2.03
C VAL A 19 8.45 8.42 -2.89
N ALA A 20 7.81 7.44 -2.27
CA ALA A 20 7.22 6.31 -2.96
C ALA A 20 6.17 6.76 -3.98
N GLU A 21 5.31 7.70 -3.60
CA GLU A 21 4.26 8.23 -4.47
C GLU A 21 4.83 8.95 -5.69
N ARG A 22 5.87 9.79 -5.53
CA ARG A 22 6.52 10.49 -6.65
C ARG A 22 7.13 9.52 -7.67
N TYR A 23 7.85 8.49 -7.19
CA TYR A 23 8.44 7.49 -8.08
C TYR A 23 7.39 6.65 -8.78
N ALA A 24 6.34 6.27 -8.07
CA ALA A 24 5.22 5.52 -8.63
C ALA A 24 4.44 6.32 -9.68
N SER A 25 4.19 7.62 -9.43
CA SER A 25 3.53 8.51 -10.39
C SER A 25 4.35 8.63 -11.67
N SER A 26 5.66 8.95 -11.56
CA SER A 26 6.52 9.05 -12.73
C SER A 26 6.59 7.75 -13.54
N LEU A 27 6.64 6.59 -12.86
CA LEU A 27 6.62 5.29 -13.53
C LEU A 27 5.27 5.05 -14.23
N PHE A 28 4.17 5.44 -13.60
CA PHE A 28 2.84 5.28 -14.17
C PHE A 28 2.66 6.16 -15.40
N ASP A 29 3.10 7.42 -15.36
CA ASP A 29 3.03 8.36 -16.50
C ASP A 29 3.79 7.80 -17.70
N LEU A 30 5.05 7.34 -17.50
CA LEU A 30 5.84 6.68 -18.56
C LEU A 30 5.18 5.39 -19.08
N ALA A 31 4.60 4.60 -18.19
CA ALA A 31 3.91 3.36 -18.56
C ALA A 31 2.62 3.64 -19.35
N GLN A 32 1.94 4.74 -19.04
CA GLN A 32 0.74 5.19 -19.74
C GLN A 32 1.07 5.72 -21.12
N GLU A 33 2.12 6.55 -21.25
CA GLU A 33 2.62 7.03 -22.57
C GLU A 33 3.04 5.88 -23.48
N ALA A 34 3.66 4.84 -22.90
CA ALA A 34 4.06 3.63 -23.62
C ALA A 34 2.90 2.63 -23.85
N GLY A 35 1.69 2.90 -23.39
CA GLY A 35 0.56 1.98 -23.46
C GLY A 35 0.76 0.66 -22.71
N SER A 36 1.67 0.62 -21.74
CA SER A 36 2.13 -0.61 -21.06
C SER A 36 1.80 -0.66 -19.56
N ALA A 37 0.90 0.21 -19.08
CA ALA A 37 0.60 0.36 -17.65
C ALA A 37 0.18 -0.97 -16.98
N ALA A 38 -0.58 -1.83 -17.66
CA ALA A 38 -0.98 -3.14 -17.15
C ALA A 38 0.22 -4.11 -17.06
N ALA A 39 1.09 -4.13 -18.08
CA ALA A 39 2.28 -4.97 -18.09
C ALA A 39 3.29 -4.55 -17.01
N VAL A 40 3.50 -3.25 -16.84
CA VAL A 40 4.33 -2.68 -15.75
C VAL A 40 3.75 -3.08 -14.39
N GLY A 41 2.43 -3.03 -14.21
CA GLY A 41 1.78 -3.49 -12.99
C GLY A 41 2.05 -4.96 -12.69
N ALA A 42 1.91 -5.84 -13.69
CA ALA A 42 2.17 -7.27 -13.56
C ALA A 42 3.65 -7.57 -13.22
N ASP A 43 4.59 -6.84 -13.82
CA ASP A 43 6.02 -6.99 -13.53
C ASP A 43 6.37 -6.52 -12.12
N LEU A 44 5.75 -5.43 -11.64
CA LEU A 44 5.90 -4.96 -10.27
C LEU A 44 5.34 -5.97 -9.26
N ASP A 45 4.19 -6.59 -9.57
CA ASP A 45 3.58 -7.63 -8.72
C ASP A 45 4.47 -8.87 -8.66
N ARG A 46 5.07 -9.26 -9.79
CA ARG A 46 6.05 -10.35 -9.85
C ARG A 46 7.29 -10.04 -9.02
N PHE A 47 7.78 -8.81 -9.07
CA PHE A 47 8.91 -8.38 -8.26
C PHE A 47 8.57 -8.37 -6.76
N GLN A 48 7.35 -7.95 -6.38
CA GLN A 48 6.89 -8.02 -5.00
C GLN A 48 6.84 -9.46 -4.49
N ALA A 49 6.33 -10.40 -5.28
CA ALA A 49 6.32 -11.81 -4.92
C ALA A 49 7.73 -12.35 -4.64
N LEU A 50 8.73 -11.98 -5.47
CA LEU A 50 10.12 -12.34 -5.23
C LEU A 50 10.67 -11.77 -3.91
N ILE A 51 10.30 -10.53 -3.57
CA ILE A 51 10.66 -9.94 -2.28
C ILE A 51 10.05 -10.76 -1.14
N ASP A 52 8.77 -11.13 -1.26
CA ASP A 52 8.05 -11.85 -0.21
C ASP A 52 8.55 -13.28 -0.01
N GLU A 53 9.07 -13.92 -1.06
CA GLU A 53 9.60 -15.28 -1.03
C GLU A 53 11.07 -15.37 -0.58
N SER A 54 11.87 -14.30 -0.75
CA SER A 54 13.32 -14.32 -0.51
C SER A 54 13.73 -13.41 0.64
N ASP A 55 14.15 -14.01 1.76
CA ASP A 55 14.67 -13.24 2.90
C ASP A 55 16.02 -12.55 2.58
N ASP A 56 16.80 -13.11 1.65
CA ASP A 56 18.04 -12.49 1.17
C ASP A 56 17.73 -11.21 0.36
N LEU A 57 16.70 -11.24 -0.49
CA LEU A 57 16.26 -10.07 -1.23
C LEU A 57 15.67 -9.01 -0.30
N LYS A 58 14.88 -9.40 0.70
CA LYS A 58 14.41 -8.47 1.76
C LYS A 58 15.57 -7.78 2.46
N ARG A 59 16.59 -8.55 2.84
CA ARG A 59 17.80 -8.01 3.48
C ARG A 59 18.58 -7.07 2.57
N LEU A 60 18.76 -7.42 1.30
CA LEU A 60 19.42 -6.58 0.31
C LEU A 60 18.71 -5.23 0.15
N ILE A 61 17.39 -5.25 0.07
CA ILE A 61 16.54 -4.06 -0.09
C ILE A 61 16.57 -3.17 1.15
N ALA A 62 16.50 -3.76 2.34
CA ALA A 62 16.43 -3.04 3.62
C ALA A 62 17.77 -2.55 4.13
N SER A 63 18.88 -3.19 3.72
CA SER A 63 20.21 -2.94 4.31
C SER A 63 20.90 -1.74 3.67
N PRO A 64 21.34 -0.75 4.46
CA PRO A 64 22.15 0.37 3.98
C PRO A 64 23.63 0.03 3.81
N VAL A 65 24.06 -1.17 4.19
CA VAL A 65 25.48 -1.60 4.19
C VAL A 65 26.01 -1.80 2.79
N PHE A 66 25.18 -2.24 1.86
CA PHE A 66 25.59 -2.47 0.47
C PHE A 66 25.80 -1.16 -0.29
N SER A 67 26.84 -1.12 -1.15
CA SER A 67 27.05 0.03 -2.02
C SER A 67 25.91 0.17 -3.04
N ALA A 68 25.66 1.39 -3.56
CA ALA A 68 24.66 1.60 -4.61
C ALA A 68 24.97 0.78 -5.87
N GLU A 69 26.27 0.57 -6.15
CA GLU A 69 26.74 -0.21 -7.29
C GLU A 69 26.42 -1.70 -7.12
N ASP A 70 26.69 -2.27 -5.94
CA ASP A 70 26.36 -3.66 -5.63
C ASP A 70 24.85 -3.90 -5.63
N GLN A 71 24.09 -2.99 -5.02
CA GLN A 71 22.63 -3.04 -5.06
C GLN A 71 22.11 -3.01 -6.49
N THR A 72 22.64 -2.13 -7.34
CA THR A 72 22.22 -2.02 -8.74
C THR A 72 22.55 -3.28 -9.52
N LYS A 73 23.74 -3.86 -9.35
CA LYS A 73 24.15 -5.11 -9.99
C LYS A 73 23.28 -6.28 -9.55
N ALA A 74 23.04 -6.41 -8.25
CA ALA A 74 22.23 -7.48 -7.69
C ALA A 74 20.76 -7.40 -8.17
N ILE A 75 20.15 -6.21 -8.12
CA ILE A 75 18.78 -6.00 -8.59
C ILE A 75 18.65 -6.24 -10.10
N ALA A 76 19.65 -5.81 -10.90
CA ALA A 76 19.67 -6.08 -12.34
C ALA A 76 19.71 -7.59 -12.64
N ALA A 77 20.50 -8.36 -11.90
CA ALA A 77 20.58 -9.80 -12.03
C ALA A 77 19.28 -10.49 -11.63
N VAL A 78 18.65 -10.07 -10.51
CA VAL A 78 17.37 -10.59 -10.06
C VAL A 78 16.25 -10.30 -11.08
N ALA A 79 16.17 -9.05 -11.57
CA ALA A 79 15.18 -8.66 -12.57
C ALA A 79 15.34 -9.46 -13.88
N ALA A 80 16.58 -9.63 -14.36
CA ALA A 80 16.85 -10.42 -15.56
C ALA A 80 16.46 -11.90 -15.39
N LYS A 81 16.76 -12.50 -14.23
CA LYS A 81 16.40 -13.89 -13.92
C LYS A 81 14.88 -14.09 -13.81
N ALA A 82 14.18 -13.06 -13.34
CA ALA A 82 12.71 -13.05 -13.22
C ALA A 82 11.99 -12.72 -14.55
N GLY A 83 12.73 -12.42 -15.62
CA GLY A 83 12.16 -12.00 -16.89
C GLY A 83 11.55 -10.59 -16.86
N ILE A 84 11.91 -9.78 -15.87
CA ILE A 84 11.47 -8.38 -15.74
C ILE A 84 12.39 -7.51 -16.60
N THR A 85 11.83 -6.91 -17.64
CA THR A 85 12.57 -6.12 -18.63
C THR A 85 11.96 -4.73 -18.86
N GLY A 86 12.56 -3.91 -19.70
CA GLY A 86 12.00 -2.61 -20.11
C GLY A 86 11.91 -1.61 -18.97
N LEU A 87 10.75 -0.96 -18.85
CA LEU A 87 10.54 0.15 -17.91
C LEU A 87 10.78 -0.23 -16.45
N VAL A 88 10.30 -1.41 -16.01
CA VAL A 88 10.43 -1.84 -14.61
C VAL A 88 11.89 -2.14 -14.27
N ALA A 89 12.64 -2.81 -15.16
CA ALA A 89 14.06 -3.08 -14.93
C ALA A 89 14.88 -1.77 -14.83
N ASN A 90 14.59 -0.79 -15.69
CA ASN A 90 15.24 0.51 -15.65
C ASN A 90 14.86 1.30 -14.39
N PHE A 91 13.58 1.27 -14.03
CA PHE A 91 13.08 1.89 -12.79
C PHE A 91 13.80 1.34 -11.57
N LEU A 92 13.90 0.02 -11.43
CA LEU A 92 14.59 -0.63 -10.32
C LEU A 92 16.08 -0.25 -10.25
N LYS A 93 16.76 -0.14 -11.40
CA LYS A 93 18.15 0.33 -11.47
C LYS A 93 18.28 1.78 -10.97
N VAL A 94 17.39 2.68 -11.40
CA VAL A 94 17.38 4.09 -10.97
C VAL A 94 17.10 4.19 -9.46
N VAL A 95 16.18 3.40 -8.94
CA VAL A 95 15.89 3.38 -7.50
C VAL A 95 17.10 2.86 -6.70
N ALA A 96 17.79 1.82 -7.21
CA ALA A 96 18.99 1.27 -6.60
C ALA A 96 20.15 2.29 -6.60
N SER A 97 20.43 2.94 -7.74
CA SER A 97 21.50 3.96 -7.86
C SER A 97 21.27 5.14 -6.92
N ASN A 98 20.01 5.49 -6.68
CA ASN A 98 19.60 6.53 -5.73
C ASN A 98 19.57 6.07 -4.26
N ARG A 99 19.98 4.82 -3.96
CA ARG A 99 19.95 4.22 -2.61
C ARG A 99 18.56 4.23 -1.96
N ARG A 100 17.50 4.00 -2.77
CA ARG A 100 16.10 4.05 -2.33
C ARG A 100 15.38 2.71 -2.45
N LEU A 101 16.12 1.60 -2.53
CA LEU A 101 15.54 0.25 -2.64
C LEU A 101 14.60 -0.08 -1.49
N PHE A 102 14.88 0.41 -0.27
CA PHE A 102 14.01 0.21 0.90
C PHE A 102 12.58 0.75 0.71
N ALA A 103 12.40 1.70 -0.21
CA ALA A 103 11.08 2.27 -0.51
C ALA A 103 10.33 1.53 -1.62
N VAL A 104 10.94 0.53 -2.29
CA VAL A 104 10.34 -0.21 -3.42
C VAL A 104 9.00 -0.85 -3.07
N PRO A 105 8.80 -1.53 -1.93
CA PRO A 105 7.47 -2.07 -1.60
C PRO A 105 6.41 -0.98 -1.49
N GLY A 106 6.78 0.19 -0.95
CA GLY A 106 5.89 1.37 -0.90
C GLY A 106 5.60 1.94 -2.29
N MET A 107 6.59 1.95 -3.20
CA MET A 107 6.43 2.40 -4.59
C MET A 107 5.48 1.48 -5.36
N ILE A 108 5.59 0.17 -5.18
CA ILE A 108 4.70 -0.83 -5.80
C ILE A 108 3.26 -0.61 -5.31
N LYS A 109 3.08 -0.45 -3.99
CA LYS A 109 1.76 -0.16 -3.41
C LYS A 109 1.17 1.14 -3.96
N ALA A 110 1.96 2.21 -4.06
CA ALA A 110 1.54 3.48 -4.62
C ALA A 110 1.16 3.36 -6.11
N TYR A 111 1.95 2.62 -6.91
CA TYR A 111 1.64 2.36 -8.31
C TYR A 111 0.28 1.67 -8.49
N ARG A 112 -0.02 0.65 -7.69
CA ARG A 112 -1.32 -0.05 -7.71
C ARG A 112 -2.48 0.92 -7.45
N VAL A 113 -2.33 1.82 -6.48
CA VAL A 113 -3.35 2.82 -6.15
C VAL A 113 -3.56 3.80 -7.31
N ILE A 114 -2.46 4.30 -7.91
CA ILE A 114 -2.53 5.23 -9.05
C ILE A 114 -3.17 4.55 -10.26
N ALA A 115 -2.75 3.31 -10.58
CA ALA A 115 -3.30 2.53 -11.68
C ALA A 115 -4.80 2.23 -11.48
N ALA A 116 -5.22 1.90 -10.27
CA ALA A 116 -6.64 1.69 -9.94
C ALA A 116 -7.46 2.97 -10.15
N ARG A 117 -6.96 4.12 -9.68
CA ARG A 117 -7.61 5.43 -9.90
C ARG A 117 -7.73 5.78 -11.39
N ALA A 118 -6.69 5.52 -12.17
CA ALA A 118 -6.68 5.79 -13.61
C ALA A 118 -7.70 4.92 -14.38
N ARG A 119 -7.96 3.69 -13.91
CA ARG A 119 -9.03 2.83 -14.42
C ARG A 119 -10.44 3.24 -13.94
N GLY A 120 -10.53 4.30 -13.16
CA GLY A 120 -11.80 4.73 -12.56
C GLY A 120 -12.28 3.85 -11.39
N GLU A 121 -11.41 2.98 -10.90
CA GLU A 121 -11.67 2.18 -9.69
C GLU A 121 -11.60 3.06 -8.45
N ILE A 122 -12.50 2.84 -7.53
CA ILE A 122 -12.47 3.51 -6.21
C ILE A 122 -11.78 2.55 -5.24
N THR A 123 -10.78 3.03 -4.52
CA THR A 123 -10.17 2.26 -3.44
C THR A 123 -10.98 2.45 -2.16
N ALA A 124 -11.40 1.34 -1.55
CA ALA A 124 -11.99 1.31 -0.23
C ALA A 124 -11.00 0.74 0.78
N ASP A 125 -10.64 1.52 1.80
CA ASP A 125 -9.90 1.01 2.94
C ASP A 125 -10.90 0.35 3.90
N VAL A 126 -10.72 -0.94 4.15
CA VAL A 126 -11.60 -1.74 5.01
C VAL A 126 -10.83 -2.20 6.22
N THR A 127 -11.19 -1.71 7.41
CA THR A 127 -10.64 -2.22 8.67
C THR A 127 -11.58 -3.28 9.22
N SER A 128 -11.05 -4.46 9.50
CA SER A 128 -11.76 -5.62 10.07
C SER A 128 -11.08 -6.10 11.33
N ALA A 129 -11.84 -6.65 12.30
CA ALA A 129 -11.26 -7.27 13.50
C ALA A 129 -10.48 -8.55 13.20
N HIS A 130 -10.86 -9.26 12.14
CA HIS A 130 -10.23 -10.51 11.68
C HIS A 130 -10.02 -10.47 10.18
N ALA A 131 -9.14 -11.33 9.67
CA ALA A 131 -8.96 -11.48 8.23
C ALA A 131 -10.28 -11.90 7.56
N LEU A 132 -10.63 -11.22 6.46
CA LEU A 132 -11.82 -11.54 5.69
C LEU A 132 -11.58 -12.81 4.87
N THR A 133 -12.62 -13.62 4.74
CA THR A 133 -12.61 -14.75 3.80
C THR A 133 -12.81 -14.25 2.38
N ALA A 134 -12.38 -15.03 1.37
CA ALA A 134 -12.56 -14.69 -0.05
C ALA A 134 -14.04 -14.46 -0.43
N ALA A 135 -14.96 -15.19 0.20
CA ALA A 135 -16.40 -14.99 0.00
C ALA A 135 -16.85 -13.63 0.55
N GLN A 136 -16.44 -13.27 1.76
CA GLN A 136 -16.76 -11.98 2.39
C GLN A 136 -16.19 -10.79 1.61
N GLU A 137 -14.96 -10.92 1.09
CA GLU A 137 -14.37 -9.89 0.22
C GLU A 137 -15.18 -9.70 -1.07
N THR A 138 -15.67 -10.78 -1.65
CA THR A 138 -16.46 -10.74 -2.89
C THR A 138 -17.83 -10.08 -2.64
N GLU A 139 -18.52 -10.43 -1.55
CA GLU A 139 -19.77 -9.81 -1.16
C GLU A 139 -19.61 -8.32 -0.85
N LEU A 140 -18.53 -7.97 -0.15
CA LEU A 140 -18.22 -6.57 0.17
C LEU A 140 -17.95 -5.75 -1.09
N LYS A 141 -17.19 -6.30 -2.06
CA LYS A 141 -16.99 -5.66 -3.37
C LYS A 141 -18.30 -5.43 -4.10
N ALA A 142 -19.17 -6.43 -4.13
CA ALA A 142 -20.49 -6.32 -4.77
C ALA A 142 -21.36 -5.24 -4.11
N ALA A 143 -21.41 -5.22 -2.78
CA ALA A 143 -22.15 -4.22 -2.03
C ALA A 143 -21.61 -2.79 -2.27
N LEU A 144 -20.29 -2.61 -2.23
CA LEU A 144 -19.64 -1.33 -2.49
C LEU A 144 -19.84 -0.86 -3.94
N LYS A 145 -19.79 -1.77 -4.91
CA LYS A 145 -20.11 -1.47 -6.32
C LYS A 145 -21.57 -0.99 -6.47
N GLY A 146 -22.51 -1.61 -5.75
CA GLY A 146 -23.92 -1.17 -5.75
C GLY A 146 -24.13 0.24 -5.21
N VAL A 147 -23.35 0.64 -4.19
CA VAL A 147 -23.44 1.97 -3.56
C VAL A 147 -22.67 3.05 -4.35
N THR A 148 -21.53 2.70 -4.93
CA THR A 148 -20.64 3.66 -5.61
C THR A 148 -20.89 3.75 -7.11
N GLY A 149 -21.53 2.76 -7.71
CA GLY A 149 -21.71 2.62 -9.16
C GLY A 149 -20.42 2.35 -9.94
N LYS A 150 -19.29 2.07 -9.24
CA LYS A 150 -17.96 1.87 -9.83
C LYS A 150 -17.32 0.60 -9.28
N ASP A 151 -16.34 0.08 -10.00
CA ASP A 151 -15.53 -1.01 -9.48
C ASP A 151 -14.67 -0.54 -8.29
N VAL A 152 -14.73 -1.31 -7.19
CA VAL A 152 -14.07 -0.96 -5.93
C VAL A 152 -12.94 -1.94 -5.66
N ALA A 153 -11.72 -1.40 -5.60
CA ALA A 153 -10.57 -2.15 -5.07
C ALA A 153 -10.60 -2.05 -3.53
N ILE A 154 -10.50 -3.19 -2.84
CA ILE A 154 -10.52 -3.24 -1.38
C ILE A 154 -9.10 -3.42 -0.85
N ALA A 155 -8.68 -2.53 0.05
CA ALA A 155 -7.49 -2.68 0.87
C ALA A 155 -7.91 -3.07 2.30
N VAL A 156 -7.66 -4.32 2.70
CA VAL A 156 -8.05 -4.82 4.02
C VAL A 156 -6.92 -4.59 5.02
N ILE A 157 -7.27 -3.98 6.15
CA ILE A 157 -6.41 -3.82 7.33
C ILE A 157 -7.05 -4.60 8.48
N VAL A 158 -6.28 -5.47 9.11
CA VAL A 158 -6.77 -6.23 10.28
C VAL A 158 -6.40 -5.46 11.53
N ASP A 159 -7.41 -5.00 12.28
CA ASP A 159 -7.26 -4.32 13.57
C ASP A 159 -8.22 -4.93 14.61
N PRO A 160 -7.71 -5.82 15.48
CA PRO A 160 -8.53 -6.44 16.54
C PRO A 160 -9.13 -5.44 17.53
N SER A 161 -8.62 -4.20 17.60
CA SER A 161 -9.09 -3.19 18.56
C SER A 161 -10.52 -2.73 18.30
N ILE A 162 -11.06 -2.95 17.09
CA ILE A 162 -12.46 -2.63 16.76
C ILE A 162 -13.46 -3.62 17.35
N LEU A 163 -12.98 -4.73 17.95
CA LEU A 163 -13.72 -5.81 18.61
C LEU A 163 -14.60 -6.65 17.67
N GLY A 164 -15.00 -6.14 16.51
CA GLY A 164 -15.84 -6.79 15.51
C GLY A 164 -16.52 -5.79 14.60
N GLY A 165 -17.14 -6.27 13.53
CA GLY A 165 -17.72 -5.44 12.48
C GLY A 165 -16.66 -4.94 11.51
N LEU A 166 -17.01 -3.89 10.74
CA LEU A 166 -16.17 -3.31 9.69
C LEU A 166 -16.17 -1.79 9.79
N ILE A 167 -15.04 -1.17 9.50
CA ILE A 167 -14.93 0.25 9.18
C ILE A 167 -14.54 0.34 7.72
N VAL A 168 -15.37 0.95 6.90
CA VAL A 168 -15.16 1.08 5.46
C VAL A 168 -15.00 2.56 5.13
N LYS A 169 -13.86 2.92 4.56
CA LYS A 169 -13.56 4.27 4.10
C LYS A 169 -13.45 4.28 2.58
N VAL A 170 -14.35 5.02 1.93
CA VAL A 170 -14.38 5.18 0.48
C VAL A 170 -14.23 6.67 0.14
N GLY A 171 -13.05 7.06 -0.30
CA GLY A 171 -12.75 8.48 -0.52
C GLY A 171 -12.92 9.31 0.75
N SER A 172 -13.84 10.28 0.74
CA SER A 172 -14.17 11.15 1.88
C SER A 172 -15.26 10.58 2.80
N ARG A 173 -15.92 9.48 2.42
CA ARG A 173 -16.98 8.85 3.21
C ARG A 173 -16.41 7.71 4.04
N GLN A 174 -16.82 7.66 5.31
CA GLN A 174 -16.49 6.57 6.22
C GLN A 174 -17.80 6.00 6.78
N ILE A 175 -17.92 4.68 6.73
CA ILE A 175 -19.02 3.91 7.32
C ILE A 175 -18.38 3.05 8.41
N ASP A 176 -18.78 3.28 9.65
CA ASP A 176 -18.27 2.56 10.82
C ASP A 176 -19.40 1.73 11.42
N THR A 177 -19.28 0.42 11.30
CA THR A 177 -20.20 -0.56 11.90
C THR A 177 -19.53 -1.36 13.01
N SER A 178 -18.39 -0.88 13.53
CA SER A 178 -17.63 -1.59 14.55
C SER A 178 -18.40 -1.71 15.87
N LEU A 179 -18.17 -2.83 16.56
CA LEU A 179 -18.74 -3.05 17.89
C LEU A 179 -18.20 -2.04 18.90
N ARG A 180 -16.96 -1.59 18.74
CA ARG A 180 -16.37 -0.55 19.58
C ARG A 180 -17.18 0.75 19.53
N THR A 181 -17.53 1.22 18.35
CA THR A 181 -18.32 2.45 18.18
C THR A 181 -19.73 2.27 18.74
N LYS A 182 -20.38 1.11 18.48
CA LYS A 182 -21.71 0.81 19.03
C LYS A 182 -21.71 0.78 20.56
N LEU A 183 -20.72 0.16 21.19
CA LEU A 183 -20.57 0.13 22.65
C LEU A 183 -20.30 1.53 23.22
N SER A 184 -19.46 2.33 22.55
CA SER A 184 -19.20 3.71 22.97
C SER A 184 -20.46 4.58 22.92
N THR A 185 -21.26 4.47 21.87
CA THR A 185 -22.53 5.19 21.73
C THR A 185 -23.54 4.76 22.81
N LEU A 186 -23.67 3.45 23.06
CA LEU A 186 -24.50 2.95 24.15
C LEU A 186 -24.07 3.47 25.53
N LYS A 187 -22.76 3.48 25.78
CA LYS A 187 -22.20 4.00 27.03
C LYS A 187 -22.51 5.49 27.23
N LEU A 188 -22.46 6.29 26.17
CA LEU A 188 -22.82 7.71 26.21
C LEU A 188 -24.31 7.89 26.48
N ALA A 189 -25.17 7.17 25.72
CA ALA A 189 -26.62 7.24 25.91
C ALA A 189 -27.07 6.84 27.34
N LEU A 190 -26.41 5.85 27.94
CA LEU A 190 -26.69 5.45 29.32
C LEU A 190 -26.21 6.49 30.36
N LYS A 191 -25.17 7.27 30.04
CA LYS A 191 -24.71 8.37 30.93
C LYS A 191 -25.62 9.60 30.88
N GLU A 192 -26.32 9.83 29.79
CA GLU A 192 -27.24 10.97 29.62
C GLU A 192 -28.60 10.71 30.27
N VAL A 193 -28.95 9.47 30.62
CA VAL A 193 -30.24 9.07 31.22
C VAL A 193 -30.12 8.86 32.74
N GLY A 194 -28.96 8.88 33.34
CA GLY A 194 -28.70 8.78 34.76
C GLY A 194 -28.11 10.05 35.34
#